data_934bff9fc139f18f341662077b89f2de
#
_entry.id   934bff9fc139f18f341662077b89f2de
#
_cell.length_a   1.000
_cell.length_b   1.000
_cell.length_c   1.000
_cell.angle_alpha   90.00
_cell.angle_beta   90.00
_cell.angle_gamma   90.00
#
_symmetry.space_group_name_H-M   'P 1'
#
loop_
_entity.id
_entity.type
_entity.pdbx_description
1 polymer ?
#
loop_
_entity_poly.entity_id
_entity_poly.type
_entity_poly.pdbx_seq_one_letter_code
_entity_poly.pdbx_strand_id
1 'polypeptide(L)'
;MASPFRAQWIDGDGNELIKLVETTRTLTPVHFPTSSPTYYNRVVKEKWSSSSALLPGPSRSLWTDVERRVRGTAGGDRLLSSCPPSTETASLTALNCVLNSVVSDDAFFGTIDLTDFYLGTPVTLPLSQRQYIRIDVDTYSPAVLSRLSLYPFIRTGSAGKRYVVFRIDQTMYGLKEAGKLSQLRLVSLLAQSGFLETQTPCLFRHLTRPIAFVLVVDDFGVKYQNRDDFDFLVSALSPLYQVKAHPISSKFLGFHLEHDRAHRTLSLSYPGYITSLLRRLRPLGVKPASTPAVYTPPHFGSSAPQCPTSDSSPPASLAQKKELQVAIGYLLYYGRCVDGRVLPATCALASAQTQATLTTMAALERLLGFVSAHRDGRKVFLPSEMQLGVLSDASYLSRPNAGSVAGSFHHLCRLRDPGFVNAPISVHSAGIPIVCSSVQEAEYSGTFGAAKIATGERQVLHDLGYPQRPTVIYCDNEVAVGLANRSVKPKLSKSCDMRLHWLRDRVAQLQFLVRHIPGSINVADFFTKALPLPRHKALAPFIASDPSTVSCRPRLNFSLA
;
A
#
# COMPACT_ATOMS: atom_id res chain seq x y z
N MET A 1 25.92 9.77 20.52
CA MET A 1 26.51 9.40 19.21
C MET A 1 27.89 8.75 19.42
N ALA A 2 27.87 7.47 19.72
CA ALA A 2 29.10 6.65 19.81
C ALA A 2 29.28 5.87 18.49
N SER A 3 29.36 6.56 17.35
CA SER A 3 29.56 5.95 16.03
C SER A 3 30.97 6.25 15.53
N PRO A 4 31.68 5.30 14.90
CA PRO A 4 32.96 5.56 14.23
C PRO A 4 32.85 6.62 13.11
N PHE A 5 31.61 6.96 12.69
CA PHE A 5 31.31 7.96 11.66
C PHE A 5 30.76 9.27 12.22
N ARG A 6 31.06 9.58 13.49
CA ARG A 6 30.56 10.77 14.19
C ARG A 6 30.79 12.08 13.41
N ALA A 7 31.95 12.24 12.82
CA ALA A 7 32.27 13.44 12.05
C ALA A 7 31.32 13.61 10.84
N GLN A 8 31.10 12.56 10.07
CA GLN A 8 30.19 12.59 8.90
C GLN A 8 28.72 12.88 9.30
N TRP A 9 28.28 12.39 10.47
CA TRP A 9 26.96 12.72 10.99
C TRP A 9 26.84 14.17 11.43
N ILE A 10 27.89 14.75 12.03
CA ILE A 10 27.95 16.16 12.44
C ILE A 10 27.92 17.07 11.19
N ASP A 11 28.70 16.73 10.15
CA ASP A 11 28.70 17.46 8.89
C ASP A 11 27.33 17.38 8.19
N GLY A 12 26.70 16.21 8.17
CA GLY A 12 25.35 16.02 7.62
C GLY A 12 24.29 16.84 8.36
N ASP A 13 24.37 16.93 9.69
CA ASP A 13 23.46 17.75 10.52
C ASP A 13 23.71 19.26 10.31
N GLY A 14 24.98 19.66 10.17
CA GLY A 14 25.35 21.04 9.83
C GLY A 14 24.81 21.46 8.46
N ASN A 15 24.94 20.61 7.46
CA ASN A 15 24.40 20.86 6.12
C ASN A 15 22.86 20.94 6.12
N GLU A 16 22.19 20.10 6.90
CA GLU A 16 20.73 20.18 7.05
C GLU A 16 20.30 21.49 7.71
N LEU A 17 21.00 21.95 8.77
CA LEU A 17 20.69 23.23 9.40
C LEU A 17 20.93 24.42 8.45
N ILE A 18 22.02 24.42 7.69
CA ILE A 18 22.30 25.44 6.65
C ILE A 18 21.15 25.46 5.63
N LYS A 19 20.72 24.29 5.17
CA LYS A 19 19.59 24.17 4.24
C LYS A 19 18.30 24.76 4.80
N LEU A 20 17.96 24.42 6.05
CA LEU A 20 16.73 24.92 6.71
C LEU A 20 16.75 26.44 6.94
N VAL A 21 17.91 27.04 7.18
CA VAL A 21 18.03 28.48 7.50
C VAL A 21 18.26 29.33 6.24
N GLU A 22 19.24 28.97 5.41
CA GLU A 22 19.65 29.77 4.24
C GLU A 22 18.86 29.41 2.97
N THR A 23 18.83 28.11 2.64
CA THR A 23 18.34 27.66 1.32
C THR A 23 16.81 27.69 1.26
N THR A 24 16.14 27.02 2.19
CA THR A 24 14.69 26.91 2.20
C THR A 24 14.01 28.00 3.04
N ARG A 25 14.78 28.72 3.88
CA ARG A 25 14.27 29.71 4.81
C ARG A 25 13.12 29.21 5.69
N THR A 26 13.18 27.93 6.03
CA THR A 26 12.20 27.26 6.88
C THR A 26 12.29 27.74 8.33
N LEU A 27 13.51 28.03 8.79
CA LEU A 27 13.81 28.42 10.17
C LEU A 27 14.46 29.80 10.23
N THR A 28 13.89 30.70 11.07
CA THR A 28 14.46 32.00 11.36
C THR A 28 14.86 32.06 12.85
N PRO A 29 16.13 32.36 13.21
CA PRO A 29 16.53 32.49 14.61
C PRO A 29 15.85 33.70 15.27
N VAL A 30 15.43 33.55 16.55
CA VAL A 30 14.71 34.60 17.28
C VAL A 30 15.20 34.74 18.72
N HIS A 31 15.18 35.98 19.24
CA HIS A 31 15.49 36.25 20.64
C HIS A 31 14.31 35.93 21.56
N PHE A 32 13.07 36.26 21.16
CA PHE A 32 11.89 36.14 22.01
C PHE A 32 10.80 35.34 21.28
N PRO A 33 10.65 34.04 21.58
CA PRO A 33 9.53 33.28 21.06
C PRO A 33 8.22 33.72 21.76
N THR A 34 7.13 33.78 21.02
CA THR A 34 5.79 34.11 21.57
C THR A 34 5.06 32.89 22.14
N SER A 35 5.59 31.69 21.92
CA SER A 35 5.10 30.45 22.49
C SER A 35 6.24 29.51 22.87
N SER A 36 5.95 28.49 23.68
CA SER A 36 6.94 27.49 24.08
C SER A 36 7.45 26.70 22.87
N PRO A 37 8.78 26.64 22.64
CA PRO A 37 9.34 25.92 21.52
C PRO A 37 9.21 24.41 21.67
N THR A 38 8.94 23.70 20.58
CA THR A 38 9.04 22.24 20.50
C THR A 38 10.50 21.81 20.32
N TYR A 39 10.75 20.52 20.37
CA TYR A 39 12.09 19.97 20.22
C TYR A 39 12.42 19.62 18.76
N TYR A 40 13.71 19.60 18.45
CA TYR A 40 14.26 19.20 17.16
C TYR A 40 14.75 17.76 17.21
N ASN A 41 14.27 16.94 16.30
CA ASN A 41 14.73 15.58 16.11
C ASN A 41 15.61 15.46 14.85
N ARG A 42 16.63 14.61 14.95
CA ARG A 42 17.51 14.27 13.85
C ARG A 42 17.19 12.86 13.35
N VAL A 43 16.63 12.76 12.17
CA VAL A 43 16.39 11.47 11.51
C VAL A 43 17.59 11.18 10.62
N VAL A 44 18.35 10.15 10.97
CA VAL A 44 19.55 9.74 10.24
C VAL A 44 19.19 8.68 9.21
N LYS A 45 19.73 8.81 7.99
CA LYS A 45 19.57 7.86 6.90
C LYS A 45 20.91 7.55 6.27
N GLU A 46 21.19 6.27 6.06
CA GLU A 46 22.31 5.81 5.25
C GLU A 46 21.79 5.44 3.86
N LYS A 47 22.39 6.05 2.84
CA LYS A 47 22.12 5.74 1.44
C LYS A 47 23.34 5.05 0.85
N TRP A 48 23.18 3.77 0.52
CA TRP A 48 24.22 2.96 -0.13
C TRP A 48 24.28 3.30 -1.61
N SER A 49 25.49 3.40 -2.16
CA SER A 49 25.65 3.51 -3.61
C SER A 49 25.17 2.21 -4.29
N SER A 50 24.65 2.30 -5.51
CA SER A 50 24.15 1.14 -6.26
C SER A 50 25.20 0.07 -6.54
N SER A 51 26.48 0.44 -6.58
CA SER A 51 27.61 -0.48 -6.74
C SER A 51 27.93 -1.30 -5.50
N SER A 52 27.67 -0.77 -4.29
CA SER A 52 27.92 -1.48 -3.03
C SER A 52 26.76 -2.41 -2.60
N ALA A 53 25.58 -2.27 -3.20
CA ALA A 53 24.41 -3.10 -2.89
C ALA A 53 24.51 -4.54 -3.43
N LEU A 54 25.46 -4.82 -4.32
CA LEU A 54 25.61 -6.13 -5.00
C LEU A 54 26.66 -7.06 -4.36
N LEU A 55 27.39 -6.61 -3.34
CA LEU A 55 28.45 -7.43 -2.73
C LEU A 55 27.96 -8.12 -1.45
N PRO A 56 28.16 -9.44 -1.30
CA PRO A 56 27.80 -10.17 -0.08
C PRO A 56 28.86 -9.92 1.01
N GLY A 57 28.43 -9.29 2.10
CA GLY A 57 29.19 -9.16 3.35
C GLY A 57 29.91 -7.81 3.53
N PRO A 58 29.99 -7.30 4.75
CA PRO A 58 30.64 -6.02 5.04
C PRO A 58 32.15 -6.20 5.16
N SER A 59 32.90 -5.97 4.09
CA SER A 59 34.31 -5.66 4.24
C SER A 59 34.46 -4.21 4.69
N ARG A 60 35.33 -3.94 5.67
CA ARG A 60 35.54 -2.60 6.27
C ARG A 60 35.90 -1.48 5.26
N SER A 61 36.36 -1.83 4.07
CA SER A 61 36.70 -0.88 3.00
C SER A 61 35.49 -0.27 2.28
N LEU A 62 34.28 -0.88 2.38
CA LEU A 62 33.07 -0.43 1.68
C LEU A 62 32.27 0.65 2.43
N TRP A 63 32.68 1.02 3.65
CA TRP A 63 31.96 2.01 4.46
C TRP A 63 32.22 3.46 4.03
N THR A 64 33.13 3.70 3.10
CA THR A 64 33.43 5.03 2.53
C THR A 64 32.39 5.47 1.50
N ASP A 65 31.68 4.54 0.87
CA ASP A 65 30.71 4.82 -0.21
C ASP A 65 29.27 4.99 0.28
N VAL A 66 29.07 5.15 1.58
CA VAL A 66 27.75 5.37 2.20
C VAL A 66 27.55 6.85 2.45
N GLU A 67 26.60 7.45 1.72
CA GLU A 67 26.15 8.82 1.99
C GLU A 67 25.29 8.84 3.26
N ARG A 68 25.73 9.60 4.27
CA ARG A 68 25.03 9.78 5.53
C ARG A 68 24.27 11.10 5.53
N ARG A 69 22.95 11.01 5.45
CA ARG A 69 22.05 12.17 5.45
C ARG A 69 21.40 12.33 6.82
N VAL A 70 21.33 13.56 7.29
CA VAL A 70 20.52 13.93 8.45
C VAL A 70 19.31 14.72 7.93
N ARG A 71 18.13 14.44 8.46
CA ARG A 71 16.90 15.19 8.21
C ARG A 71 16.41 15.78 9.51
N GLY A 72 16.23 17.10 9.55
CA GLY A 72 15.65 17.81 10.67
C GLY A 72 14.13 17.64 10.71
N THR A 73 13.57 17.30 11.88
CA THR A 73 12.14 17.18 12.08
C THR A 73 11.68 17.90 13.34
N ALA A 74 10.53 18.56 13.30
CA ALA A 74 9.91 19.16 14.47
C ALA A 74 9.21 18.10 15.33
N GLY A 75 9.21 18.27 16.66
CA GLY A 75 8.45 17.45 17.59
C GLY A 75 6.96 17.78 17.57
N GLY A 76 6.26 17.31 16.54
CA GLY A 76 4.85 17.62 16.30
C GLY A 76 3.87 17.03 17.33
N ASP A 77 4.30 16.06 18.14
CA ASP A 77 3.53 15.49 19.26
C ASP A 77 3.16 16.53 20.31
N ARG A 78 3.99 17.58 20.47
CA ARG A 78 3.78 18.68 21.43
C ARG A 78 3.10 19.91 20.84
N LEU A 79 2.78 19.89 19.56
CA LEU A 79 2.16 21.03 18.88
C LEU A 79 0.66 20.85 18.77
N LEU A 80 -0.08 21.91 19.07
CA LEU A 80 -1.51 21.97 18.79
C LEU A 80 -1.68 22.17 17.29
N SER A 81 -2.62 21.44 16.67
CA SER A 81 -2.96 21.59 15.26
C SER A 81 -4.35 22.21 15.14
N SER A 82 -4.46 23.24 14.34
CA SER A 82 -5.74 23.87 14.00
C SER A 82 -6.44 23.19 12.81
N CYS A 83 -5.73 22.29 12.11
CA CYS A 83 -6.23 21.57 10.93
C CYS A 83 -6.26 20.05 11.18
N PRO A 84 -7.16 19.29 10.54
CA PRO A 84 -7.08 17.83 10.52
C PRO A 84 -5.69 17.41 9.96
N PRO A 85 -4.92 16.59 10.71
CA PRO A 85 -3.55 16.28 10.33
C PRO A 85 -3.43 15.27 9.19
N SER A 86 -4.53 14.64 8.78
CA SER A 86 -4.52 13.60 7.75
C SER A 86 -4.50 14.19 6.35
N THR A 87 -3.55 13.72 5.56
CA THR A 87 -3.47 13.96 4.12
C THR A 87 -3.75 12.63 3.43
N GLU A 88 -4.69 12.64 2.49
CA GLU A 88 -4.95 11.45 1.68
C GLU A 88 -3.80 11.20 0.71
N THR A 89 -3.64 9.93 0.34
CA THR A 89 -2.70 9.47 -0.69
C THR A 89 -3.42 8.52 -1.64
N ALA A 90 -2.91 8.39 -2.85
CA ALA A 90 -3.50 7.46 -3.80
C ALA A 90 -3.52 6.02 -3.26
N SER A 91 -4.63 5.34 -3.48
CA SER A 91 -4.78 3.94 -3.07
C SER A 91 -4.00 2.99 -3.99
N LEU A 92 -3.65 1.80 -3.48
CA LEU A 92 -3.05 0.74 -4.29
C LEU A 92 -3.95 0.32 -5.47
N THR A 93 -5.26 0.35 -5.27
CA THR A 93 -6.23 0.05 -6.33
C THR A 93 -6.15 1.09 -7.44
N ALA A 94 -6.09 2.38 -7.11
CA ALA A 94 -5.91 3.45 -8.10
C ALA A 94 -4.60 3.27 -8.88
N LEU A 95 -3.49 2.96 -8.19
CA LEU A 95 -2.22 2.66 -8.84
C LEU A 95 -2.34 1.46 -9.79
N ASN A 96 -2.91 0.34 -9.34
CA ASN A 96 -3.08 -0.86 -10.18
C ASN A 96 -3.97 -0.60 -11.40
N CYS A 97 -5.02 0.22 -11.27
CA CYS A 97 -5.86 0.67 -12.39
C CYS A 97 -5.05 1.53 -13.38
N VAL A 98 -4.24 2.47 -12.90
CA VAL A 98 -3.35 3.27 -13.75
C VAL A 98 -2.35 2.37 -14.47
N LEU A 99 -1.67 1.44 -13.79
CA LEU A 99 -0.70 0.54 -14.40
C LEU A 99 -1.34 -0.38 -15.46
N ASN A 100 -2.55 -0.91 -15.20
CA ASN A 100 -3.26 -1.69 -16.23
C ASN A 100 -3.68 -0.82 -17.42
N SER A 101 -4.09 0.43 -17.17
CA SER A 101 -4.45 1.35 -18.25
C SER A 101 -3.26 1.73 -19.14
N VAL A 102 -2.02 1.72 -18.61
CA VAL A 102 -0.80 1.93 -19.39
C VAL A 102 -0.68 0.88 -20.50
N VAL A 103 -0.83 -0.40 -20.17
CA VAL A 103 -0.76 -1.49 -21.19
C VAL A 103 -2.01 -1.59 -22.06
N SER A 104 -3.17 -1.21 -21.51
CA SER A 104 -4.44 -1.27 -22.27
C SER A 104 -4.49 -0.22 -23.37
N ASP A 105 -3.98 0.98 -23.12
CA ASP A 105 -3.98 2.10 -24.07
C ASP A 105 -2.66 2.24 -24.84
N ASP A 106 -1.71 1.32 -24.68
CA ASP A 106 -0.33 1.42 -25.20
C ASP A 106 0.38 2.73 -24.83
N ALA A 107 0.18 3.17 -23.60
CA ALA A 107 0.71 4.41 -23.04
C ALA A 107 2.10 4.22 -22.43
N PHE A 108 2.72 5.31 -21.98
CA PHE A 108 3.95 5.30 -21.21
C PHE A 108 3.68 5.47 -19.72
N PHE A 109 4.62 5.01 -18.90
CA PHE A 109 4.62 5.25 -17.46
C PHE A 109 5.92 5.95 -17.06
N GLY A 110 5.78 7.13 -16.48
CA GLY A 110 6.87 7.91 -15.92
C GLY A 110 6.66 8.22 -14.44
N THR A 111 7.71 8.70 -13.79
CA THR A 111 7.66 9.13 -12.39
C THR A 111 8.25 10.51 -12.22
N ILE A 112 7.72 11.26 -11.26
CA ILE A 112 8.21 12.57 -10.85
C ILE A 112 8.35 12.57 -9.32
N ASP A 113 9.47 13.08 -8.81
CA ASP A 113 9.77 13.31 -7.39
C ASP A 113 10.00 14.82 -7.17
N LEU A 114 9.30 15.40 -6.19
CA LEU A 114 9.45 16.79 -5.81
C LEU A 114 10.45 16.91 -4.67
N THR A 115 11.60 17.51 -4.95
CA THR A 115 12.64 17.71 -3.94
C THR A 115 12.16 18.70 -2.88
N ASP A 116 12.34 18.34 -1.60
CA ASP A 116 12.04 19.20 -0.44
C ASP A 116 10.59 19.70 -0.36
N PHE A 117 9.67 18.86 -0.80
CA PHE A 117 8.24 19.16 -0.95
C PHE A 117 7.62 19.95 0.21
N TYR A 118 7.90 19.57 1.47
CA TYR A 118 7.39 20.31 2.62
C TYR A 118 8.08 21.66 2.81
N LEU A 119 9.40 21.71 2.64
CA LEU A 119 10.23 22.86 3.03
C LEU A 119 9.96 24.13 2.20
N GLY A 120 9.24 24.02 1.10
CA GLY A 120 8.89 25.16 0.23
C GLY A 120 7.53 25.81 0.53
N THR A 121 6.74 25.28 1.47
CA THR A 121 5.37 25.77 1.71
C THR A 121 5.32 26.75 2.88
N PRO A 122 4.94 28.04 2.63
CA PRO A 122 4.85 29.04 3.70
C PRO A 122 3.80 28.69 4.75
N VAL A 123 4.11 28.93 6.01
CA VAL A 123 3.13 28.91 7.10
C VAL A 123 2.43 30.27 7.13
N THR A 124 1.14 30.32 6.83
CA THR A 124 0.36 31.57 6.71
C THR A 124 -0.21 32.09 8.04
N LEU A 125 0.11 31.44 9.16
CA LEU A 125 -0.37 31.83 10.49
C LEU A 125 0.17 33.21 10.91
N PRO A 126 -0.59 34.04 11.66
CA PRO A 126 -0.10 35.26 12.30
C PRO A 126 1.11 34.98 13.20
N LEU A 127 1.97 35.98 13.41
CA LEU A 127 3.19 35.84 14.24
C LEU A 127 2.89 35.31 15.65
N SER A 128 1.75 35.72 16.24
CA SER A 128 1.30 35.26 17.55
C SER A 128 0.96 33.77 17.62
N GLN A 129 0.67 33.14 16.48
CA GLN A 129 0.30 31.72 16.36
C GLN A 129 1.42 30.89 15.72
N ARG A 130 2.58 31.49 15.40
CA ARG A 130 3.72 30.79 14.84
C ARG A 130 4.29 29.79 15.84
N GLN A 131 4.78 28.70 15.30
CA GLN A 131 5.43 27.64 16.06
C GLN A 131 6.93 27.89 16.12
N TYR A 132 7.55 27.45 17.20
CA TYR A 132 8.98 27.61 17.46
C TYR A 132 9.62 26.26 17.73
N ILE A 133 10.90 26.14 17.38
CA ILE A 133 11.69 24.93 17.60
C ILE A 133 12.99 25.30 18.33
N ARG A 134 13.36 24.48 19.30
CA ARG A 134 14.64 24.60 20.01
C ARG A 134 15.64 23.61 19.41
N ILE A 135 16.80 24.11 19.03
CA ILE A 135 17.90 23.30 18.48
C ILE A 135 19.12 23.46 19.37
N ASP A 136 19.63 22.35 19.92
CA ASP A 136 20.88 22.33 20.68
C ASP A 136 22.07 22.49 19.73
N VAL A 137 22.93 23.49 19.99
CA VAL A 137 23.99 23.90 19.06
C VAL A 137 25.38 23.42 19.41
N ASP A 138 25.55 22.70 20.51
CA ASP A 138 26.85 22.19 20.97
C ASP A 138 27.50 21.17 20.02
N THR A 139 26.73 20.57 19.15
CA THR A 139 27.22 19.59 18.18
C THR A 139 27.69 20.22 16.87
N TYR A 140 27.35 21.48 16.59
CA TYR A 140 27.70 22.14 15.34
C TYR A 140 29.12 22.79 15.43
N SER A 141 29.80 22.77 14.29
CA SER A 141 31.12 23.42 14.18
C SER A 141 31.00 24.94 14.30
N PRO A 142 32.04 25.63 14.79
CA PRO A 142 32.10 27.10 14.81
C PRO A 142 31.84 27.71 13.42
N ALA A 143 32.29 27.05 12.36
CA ALA A 143 32.09 27.49 10.96
C ALA A 143 30.60 27.53 10.58
N VAL A 144 29.80 26.54 10.98
CA VAL A 144 28.34 26.52 10.74
C VAL A 144 27.65 27.64 11.53
N LEU A 145 28.02 27.80 12.82
CA LEU A 145 27.43 28.86 13.68
C LEU A 145 27.75 30.26 13.16
N SER A 146 28.98 30.48 12.69
CA SER A 146 29.43 31.75 12.12
C SER A 146 28.71 32.04 10.80
N ARG A 147 28.67 31.04 9.89
CA ARG A 147 27.99 31.14 8.59
C ARG A 147 26.52 31.54 8.75
N LEU A 148 25.82 30.92 9.69
CA LEU A 148 24.41 31.21 9.96
C LEU A 148 24.19 32.41 10.90
N SER A 149 25.23 33.11 11.29
CA SER A 149 25.19 34.27 12.21
C SER A 149 24.43 33.98 13.53
N LEU A 150 24.60 32.77 14.08
CA LEU A 150 23.81 32.30 15.24
C LEU A 150 24.33 32.77 16.60
N TYR A 151 25.56 33.23 16.70
CA TYR A 151 26.16 33.62 17.99
C TYR A 151 25.31 34.58 18.83
N PRO A 152 24.65 35.63 18.30
CA PRO A 152 23.80 36.53 19.05
C PRO A 152 22.56 35.84 19.64
N PHE A 153 22.12 34.73 19.08
CA PHE A 153 20.89 34.01 19.46
C PHE A 153 21.15 32.84 20.40
N ILE A 154 22.43 32.52 20.71
CA ILE A 154 22.77 31.39 21.56
C ILE A 154 22.37 31.69 23.01
N ARG A 155 21.68 30.75 23.63
CA ARG A 155 21.27 30.73 25.03
C ARG A 155 21.81 29.51 25.73
N THR A 156 22.02 29.63 27.04
CA THR A 156 22.42 28.49 27.87
C THR A 156 21.23 28.04 28.72
N GLY A 157 20.89 26.77 28.63
CA GLY A 157 19.83 26.15 29.45
C GLY A 157 20.32 25.77 30.85
N SER A 158 19.39 25.32 31.72
CA SER A 158 19.66 24.91 33.10
C SER A 158 20.69 23.77 33.22
N ALA A 159 20.86 22.95 32.21
CA ALA A 159 21.86 21.88 32.14
C ALA A 159 23.18 22.29 31.48
N GLY A 160 23.47 23.59 31.32
CA GLY A 160 24.67 24.10 30.65
C GLY A 160 24.73 23.93 29.16
N LYS A 161 23.74 23.29 28.51
CA LYS A 161 23.67 23.09 27.05
C LYS A 161 23.29 24.38 26.35
N ARG A 162 24.03 24.71 25.30
CA ARG A 162 23.75 25.86 24.44
C ARG A 162 22.71 25.51 23.38
N TYR A 163 21.78 26.43 23.13
CA TYR A 163 20.73 26.26 22.16
C TYR A 163 20.33 27.58 21.49
N VAL A 164 19.69 27.48 20.32
CA VAL A 164 19.05 28.59 19.64
C VAL A 164 17.57 28.24 19.46
N VAL A 165 16.69 29.24 19.59
CA VAL A 165 15.28 29.12 19.27
C VAL A 165 15.03 29.68 17.87
N PHE A 166 14.35 28.89 17.02
CA PHE A 166 13.98 29.30 15.68
C PHE A 166 12.47 29.39 15.58
N ARG A 167 11.99 30.39 14.86
CA ARG A 167 10.61 30.45 14.38
C ARG A 167 10.49 29.59 13.12
N ILE A 168 9.38 28.86 13.00
CA ILE A 168 9.08 28.05 11.83
C ILE A 168 8.27 28.91 10.86
N ASP A 169 8.86 29.28 9.72
CA ASP A 169 8.26 30.16 8.72
C ASP A 169 7.72 29.38 7.52
N GLN A 170 8.25 28.20 7.26
CA GLN A 170 7.72 27.27 6.25
C GLN A 170 7.47 25.91 6.86
N THR A 171 6.61 25.11 6.24
CA THR A 171 6.34 23.76 6.75
C THR A 171 7.61 22.91 6.74
N MET A 172 7.71 22.00 7.70
CA MET A 172 8.83 21.07 7.81
C MET A 172 8.36 19.69 8.27
N TYR A 173 9.22 18.71 8.09
CA TYR A 173 8.97 17.35 8.58
C TYR A 173 8.67 17.33 10.08
N GLY A 174 7.67 16.56 10.48
CA GLY A 174 7.22 16.43 11.86
C GLY A 174 6.09 17.39 12.26
N LEU A 175 5.83 18.46 11.53
CA LEU A 175 4.63 19.27 11.74
C LEU A 175 3.38 18.52 11.31
N LYS A 176 2.34 18.54 12.14
CA LYS A 176 1.07 17.85 11.85
C LYS A 176 0.39 18.36 10.58
N GLU A 177 0.53 19.63 10.28
CA GLU A 177 -0.13 20.34 9.19
C GLU A 177 0.68 20.35 7.90
N ALA A 178 1.98 19.95 7.94
CA ALA A 178 2.88 20.08 6.80
C ALA A 178 2.36 19.37 5.55
N GLY A 179 1.87 18.14 5.69
CA GLY A 179 1.30 17.37 4.59
C GLY A 179 0.12 18.09 3.94
N LYS A 180 -0.84 18.52 4.76
CA LYS A 180 -2.06 19.18 4.26
C LYS A 180 -1.79 20.50 3.56
N LEU A 181 -0.98 21.35 4.16
CA LEU A 181 -0.64 22.66 3.58
C LEU A 181 0.13 22.50 2.27
N SER A 182 1.10 21.60 2.22
CA SER A 182 1.89 21.36 1.01
C SER A 182 1.04 20.74 -0.11
N GLN A 183 0.12 19.81 0.22
CA GLN A 183 -0.81 19.24 -0.75
C GLN A 183 -1.75 20.31 -1.32
N LEU A 184 -2.35 21.16 -0.48
CA LEU A 184 -3.24 22.24 -0.94
C LEU A 184 -2.52 23.20 -1.89
N ARG A 185 -1.27 23.56 -1.59
CA ARG A 185 -0.44 24.38 -2.47
C ARG A 185 -0.18 23.71 -3.82
N LEU A 186 0.19 22.42 -3.79
CA LEU A 186 0.42 21.64 -5.01
C LEU A 186 -0.85 21.53 -5.86
N VAL A 187 -1.99 21.20 -5.25
CA VAL A 187 -3.29 21.09 -5.94
C VAL A 187 -3.67 22.42 -6.60
N SER A 188 -3.45 23.55 -5.90
CA SER A 188 -3.70 24.88 -6.48
C SER A 188 -2.82 25.18 -7.69
N LEU A 189 -1.53 24.80 -7.65
CA LEU A 189 -0.62 24.95 -8.79
C LEU A 189 -1.06 24.06 -9.98
N LEU A 190 -1.38 22.81 -9.72
CA LEU A 190 -1.82 21.85 -10.74
C LEU A 190 -3.11 22.30 -11.42
N ALA A 191 -4.06 22.84 -10.65
CA ALA A 191 -5.33 23.35 -11.17
C ALA A 191 -5.13 24.51 -12.16
N GLN A 192 -4.16 25.40 -11.91
CA GLN A 192 -3.81 26.51 -12.83
C GLN A 192 -3.33 26.00 -14.20
N SER A 193 -2.76 24.80 -14.25
CA SER A 193 -2.29 24.15 -15.46
C SER A 193 -3.28 23.12 -16.03
N GLY A 194 -4.53 23.11 -15.54
CA GLY A 194 -5.60 22.24 -16.04
C GLY A 194 -5.57 20.81 -15.51
N PHE A 195 -4.77 20.50 -14.48
CA PHE A 195 -4.81 19.22 -13.80
C PHE A 195 -5.79 19.28 -12.62
N LEU A 196 -6.83 18.48 -12.67
CA LEU A 196 -7.85 18.42 -11.62
C LEU A 196 -7.80 17.09 -10.89
N GLU A 197 -7.93 17.17 -9.56
CA GLU A 197 -8.18 15.99 -8.74
C GLU A 197 -9.58 15.47 -9.02
N THR A 198 -9.70 14.16 -9.21
CA THR A 198 -10.98 13.50 -9.47
C THR A 198 -11.74 13.23 -8.16
N GLN A 199 -12.86 12.49 -8.21
CA GLN A 199 -13.54 12.03 -6.99
C GLN A 199 -12.72 10.97 -6.23
N THR A 200 -11.82 10.27 -6.93
CA THR A 200 -10.83 9.37 -6.30
C THR A 200 -9.69 10.20 -5.72
N PRO A 201 -9.46 10.15 -4.40
CA PRO A 201 -8.41 10.93 -3.77
C PRO A 201 -7.03 10.71 -4.40
N CYS A 202 -6.32 11.81 -4.64
CA CYS A 202 -4.97 11.81 -5.21
C CYS A 202 -4.83 11.12 -6.58
N LEU A 203 -5.93 11.01 -7.31
CA LEU A 203 -5.96 10.68 -8.73
C LEU A 203 -6.27 11.94 -9.52
N PHE A 204 -5.36 12.34 -10.40
CA PHE A 204 -5.46 13.57 -11.18
C PHE A 204 -5.57 13.26 -12.67
N ARG A 205 -6.32 14.09 -13.38
CA ARG A 205 -6.37 14.10 -14.84
C ARG A 205 -6.25 15.51 -15.38
N HIS A 206 -5.66 15.64 -16.57
CA HIS A 206 -5.71 16.89 -17.30
C HIS A 206 -7.04 17.01 -18.06
N LEU A 207 -7.56 18.23 -18.16
CA LEU A 207 -8.85 18.53 -18.80
C LEU A 207 -8.91 18.09 -20.28
N THR A 208 -7.84 18.28 -21.03
CA THR A 208 -7.81 18.06 -22.49
C THR A 208 -6.69 17.12 -22.96
N ARG A 209 -5.59 16.98 -22.19
CA ARG A 209 -4.46 16.12 -22.56
C ARG A 209 -4.66 14.68 -22.06
N PRO A 210 -4.18 13.66 -22.80
CA PRO A 210 -4.29 12.25 -22.40
C PRO A 210 -3.24 11.90 -21.33
N ILE A 211 -3.30 12.60 -20.19
CA ILE A 211 -2.41 12.42 -19.06
C ILE A 211 -3.21 12.27 -17.78
N ALA A 212 -2.85 11.27 -17.00
CA ALA A 212 -3.38 11.02 -15.66
C ALA A 212 -2.25 10.58 -14.73
N PHE A 213 -2.35 10.88 -13.45
CA PHE A 213 -1.36 10.44 -12.47
C PHE A 213 -1.97 10.17 -11.11
N VAL A 214 -1.32 9.28 -10.38
CA VAL A 214 -1.53 9.07 -8.95
C VAL A 214 -0.48 9.82 -8.17
N LEU A 215 -0.87 10.44 -7.05
CA LEU A 215 -0.01 11.21 -6.17
C LEU A 215 0.10 10.54 -4.81
N VAL A 216 1.34 10.29 -4.36
CA VAL A 216 1.64 9.80 -3.02
C VAL A 216 2.64 10.76 -2.37
N VAL A 217 2.13 11.75 -1.69
CA VAL A 217 2.87 12.86 -1.05
C VAL A 217 3.62 13.72 -2.09
N ASP A 218 4.87 13.39 -2.40
CA ASP A 218 5.80 14.04 -3.34
C ASP A 218 6.11 13.19 -4.57
N ASP A 219 5.66 11.93 -4.59
CA ASP A 219 5.87 10.97 -5.66
C ASP A 219 4.68 10.91 -6.63
N PHE A 220 4.91 11.14 -7.91
CA PHE A 220 3.93 11.03 -8.99
C PHE A 220 4.17 9.75 -9.80
N GLY A 221 3.11 8.95 -9.99
CA GLY A 221 3.08 7.87 -10.98
C GLY A 221 2.23 8.29 -12.17
N VAL A 222 2.86 8.62 -13.30
CA VAL A 222 2.27 9.33 -14.42
C VAL A 222 2.06 8.42 -15.62
N LYS A 223 0.81 8.30 -16.08
CA LYS A 223 0.44 7.75 -17.37
C LYS A 223 0.31 8.87 -18.39
N TYR A 224 0.90 8.70 -19.58
CA TYR A 224 0.82 9.69 -20.66
C TYR A 224 0.99 9.01 -22.04
N GLN A 225 0.52 9.66 -23.11
CA GLN A 225 0.62 9.12 -24.48
C GLN A 225 1.86 9.60 -25.22
N ASN A 226 2.16 10.91 -25.12
CA ASN A 226 3.26 11.55 -25.83
C ASN A 226 4.24 12.18 -24.84
N ARG A 227 5.51 12.25 -25.23
CA ARG A 227 6.55 12.87 -24.42
C ARG A 227 6.21 14.32 -24.05
N ASP A 228 5.62 15.08 -24.97
CA ASP A 228 5.23 16.49 -24.74
C ASP A 228 4.21 16.64 -23.63
N ASP A 229 3.32 15.65 -23.43
CA ASP A 229 2.37 15.67 -22.32
C ASP A 229 3.07 15.51 -20.97
N PHE A 230 4.07 14.62 -20.90
CA PHE A 230 4.88 14.45 -19.68
C PHE A 230 5.70 15.70 -19.37
N ASP A 231 6.37 16.27 -20.37
CA ASP A 231 7.20 17.48 -20.23
C ASP A 231 6.33 18.71 -19.88
N PHE A 232 5.07 18.76 -20.34
CA PHE A 232 4.09 19.77 -19.91
C PHE A 232 3.80 19.69 -18.41
N LEU A 233 3.60 18.48 -17.84
CA LEU A 233 3.42 18.33 -16.40
C LEU A 233 4.67 18.76 -15.62
N VAL A 234 5.87 18.41 -16.10
CA VAL A 234 7.14 18.84 -15.49
C VAL A 234 7.24 20.37 -15.49
N SER A 235 6.89 21.01 -16.60
CA SER A 235 6.90 22.47 -16.73
C SER A 235 5.90 23.14 -15.80
N ALA A 236 4.71 22.54 -15.61
CA ALA A 236 3.70 23.03 -14.67
C ALA A 236 4.17 22.99 -13.20
N LEU A 237 5.03 22.05 -12.83
CA LEU A 237 5.55 21.91 -11.47
C LEU A 237 6.80 22.76 -11.19
N SER A 238 7.60 23.03 -12.23
CA SER A 238 8.91 23.68 -12.14
C SER A 238 8.91 25.11 -11.56
N PRO A 239 7.83 25.92 -11.65
CA PRO A 239 7.82 27.24 -11.04
C PRO A 239 7.94 27.25 -9.51
N LEU A 240 7.49 26.18 -8.84
CA LEU A 240 7.48 26.11 -7.39
C LEU A 240 8.37 25.01 -6.80
N TYR A 241 8.75 24.02 -7.61
CA TYR A 241 9.45 22.83 -7.12
C TYR A 241 10.68 22.50 -7.97
N GLN A 242 11.70 21.99 -7.32
CA GLN A 242 12.79 21.31 -8.02
C GLN A 242 12.30 19.89 -8.36
N VAL A 243 12.12 19.62 -9.64
CA VAL A 243 11.52 18.39 -10.17
C VAL A 243 12.58 17.40 -10.61
N LYS A 244 12.50 16.16 -10.13
CA LYS A 244 13.25 15.03 -10.67
C LYS A 244 12.28 14.16 -11.45
N ALA A 245 12.43 14.14 -12.76
CA ALA A 245 11.51 13.50 -13.68
C ALA A 245 12.17 12.33 -14.41
N HIS A 246 11.49 11.19 -14.44
CA HIS A 246 11.90 9.99 -15.16
C HIS A 246 10.74 9.59 -16.10
N PRO A 247 10.79 9.97 -17.38
CA PRO A 247 9.69 9.74 -18.33
C PRO A 247 9.43 8.26 -18.60
N ILE A 248 10.46 7.44 -18.53
CA ILE A 248 10.32 5.98 -18.56
C ILE A 248 10.89 5.47 -17.24
N SER A 249 10.02 4.99 -16.36
CA SER A 249 10.44 4.57 -15.03
C SER A 249 10.26 3.09 -14.80
N SER A 250 11.30 2.45 -14.29
CA SER A 250 11.28 1.07 -13.81
C SER A 250 11.04 0.96 -12.29
N LYS A 251 10.84 2.09 -11.59
CA LYS A 251 10.64 2.09 -10.13
C LYS A 251 9.60 3.13 -9.72
N PHE A 252 8.67 2.73 -8.85
CA PHE A 252 7.72 3.63 -8.21
C PHE A 252 7.38 3.14 -6.80
N LEU A 253 7.46 3.99 -5.78
CA LEU A 253 7.17 3.66 -4.37
C LEU A 253 7.88 2.40 -3.83
N GLY A 254 9.09 2.13 -4.33
CA GLY A 254 9.86 0.94 -3.99
C GLY A 254 9.53 -0.30 -4.83
N PHE A 255 8.43 -0.30 -5.58
CA PHE A 255 8.12 -1.35 -6.54
C PHE A 255 9.04 -1.26 -7.75
N HIS A 256 9.39 -2.42 -8.30
CA HIS A 256 10.03 -2.55 -9.59
C HIS A 256 8.95 -2.79 -10.65
N LEU A 257 8.98 -1.99 -11.71
CA LEU A 257 8.06 -2.04 -12.84
C LEU A 257 8.84 -2.43 -14.09
N GLU A 258 8.40 -3.47 -14.76
CA GLU A 258 8.96 -3.94 -16.02
C GLU A 258 7.88 -3.85 -17.10
N HIS A 259 8.01 -2.86 -17.98
CA HIS A 259 7.06 -2.60 -19.05
C HIS A 259 7.63 -3.12 -20.37
N ASP A 260 7.16 -4.28 -20.80
CA ASP A 260 7.44 -4.84 -22.11
C ASP A 260 6.37 -4.39 -23.12
N ARG A 261 6.70 -3.38 -23.90
CA ARG A 261 5.77 -2.84 -24.91
C ARG A 261 5.57 -3.77 -26.10
N ALA A 262 6.57 -4.55 -26.46
CA ALA A 262 6.46 -5.49 -27.58
C ALA A 262 5.39 -6.56 -27.29
N HIS A 263 5.36 -7.07 -26.07
CA HIS A 263 4.36 -8.05 -25.63
C HIS A 263 3.15 -7.40 -24.94
N ARG A 264 3.14 -6.07 -24.82
CA ARG A 264 2.11 -5.30 -24.11
C ARG A 264 1.85 -5.85 -22.72
N THR A 265 2.89 -5.98 -21.91
CA THR A 265 2.80 -6.43 -20.51
C THR A 265 3.48 -5.44 -19.58
N LEU A 266 2.94 -5.30 -18.38
CA LEU A 266 3.57 -4.55 -17.30
C LEU A 266 3.58 -5.41 -16.05
N SER A 267 4.78 -5.75 -15.57
CA SER A 267 4.94 -6.50 -14.33
C SER A 267 5.28 -5.57 -13.17
N LEU A 268 4.71 -5.88 -12.00
CA LEU A 268 4.96 -5.21 -10.74
C LEU A 268 5.50 -6.22 -9.74
N SER A 269 6.69 -5.96 -9.20
CA SER A 269 7.38 -6.79 -8.21
C SER A 269 8.01 -5.92 -7.11
N TYR A 270 8.48 -6.56 -6.03
CA TYR A 270 9.19 -5.88 -4.96
C TYR A 270 10.48 -6.64 -4.59
N PRO A 271 11.53 -6.52 -5.42
CA PRO A 271 12.78 -7.24 -5.21
C PRO A 271 13.39 -6.97 -3.83
N GLY A 272 13.87 -8.04 -3.18
CA GLY A 272 14.55 -7.94 -1.88
C GLY A 272 13.62 -7.74 -0.67
N TYR A 273 12.33 -7.45 -0.85
CA TYR A 273 11.41 -7.23 0.27
C TYR A 273 11.27 -8.47 1.16
N ILE A 274 10.95 -9.60 0.56
CA ILE A 274 10.86 -10.89 1.28
C ILE A 274 12.23 -11.32 1.80
N THR A 275 13.30 -11.11 1.04
CA THR A 275 14.66 -11.40 1.50
C THR A 275 15.02 -10.62 2.76
N SER A 276 14.60 -9.36 2.89
CA SER A 276 14.84 -8.55 4.09
C SER A 276 14.06 -9.09 5.30
N LEU A 277 12.82 -9.53 5.11
CA LEU A 277 12.02 -10.17 6.14
C LEU A 277 12.68 -11.47 6.64
N LEU A 278 13.04 -12.34 5.71
CA LEU A 278 13.68 -13.64 6.03
C LEU A 278 15.02 -13.44 6.73
N ARG A 279 15.86 -12.53 6.28
CA ARG A 279 17.13 -12.18 6.96
C ARG A 279 16.90 -11.72 8.40
N ARG A 280 15.83 -10.98 8.65
CA ARG A 280 15.48 -10.48 9.98
C ARG A 280 14.97 -11.57 10.92
N LEU A 281 14.11 -12.47 10.43
CA LEU A 281 13.41 -13.45 11.25
C LEU A 281 14.06 -14.84 11.22
N ARG A 282 14.73 -15.20 10.13
CA ARG A 282 15.32 -16.52 9.88
C ARG A 282 16.71 -16.41 9.24
N PRO A 283 17.68 -15.82 9.95
CA PRO A 283 19.03 -15.60 9.39
C PRO A 283 19.72 -16.92 8.99
N LEU A 284 19.38 -18.02 9.65
CA LEU A 284 19.90 -19.37 9.36
C LEU A 284 19.09 -20.10 8.27
N GLY A 285 18.06 -19.46 7.71
CA GLY A 285 17.17 -20.03 6.72
C GLY A 285 15.90 -20.65 7.30
N VAL A 286 15.00 -21.06 6.41
CA VAL A 286 13.73 -21.72 6.74
C VAL A 286 13.46 -22.82 5.73
N LYS A 287 12.85 -23.92 6.16
CA LYS A 287 12.50 -25.05 5.28
C LYS A 287 11.45 -24.59 4.26
N PRO A 288 11.68 -24.72 2.95
CA PRO A 288 10.71 -24.35 1.93
C PRO A 288 9.38 -25.11 2.08
N ALA A 289 8.28 -24.44 1.80
CA ALA A 289 6.94 -25.04 1.79
C ALA A 289 6.24 -24.79 0.45
N SER A 290 5.46 -25.75 -0.01
CA SER A 290 4.74 -25.70 -1.30
C SER A 290 3.41 -24.96 -1.24
N THR A 291 2.85 -24.77 -0.02
CA THR A 291 1.58 -24.03 0.21
C THR A 291 1.72 -23.16 1.45
N PRO A 292 1.08 -21.99 1.49
CA PRO A 292 1.19 -21.05 2.60
C PRO A 292 0.52 -21.52 3.89
N ALA A 293 -0.42 -22.46 3.80
CA ALA A 293 -1.13 -23.08 4.93
C ALA A 293 -1.28 -24.57 4.72
N VAL A 294 -1.52 -25.30 5.81
CA VAL A 294 -1.83 -26.73 5.77
C VAL A 294 -3.27 -26.90 5.35
N TYR A 295 -3.50 -27.75 4.34
CA TYR A 295 -4.86 -28.17 3.97
C TYR A 295 -5.31 -29.28 4.90
N THR A 296 -6.46 -29.14 5.51
CA THR A 296 -7.17 -30.17 6.26
C THR A 296 -8.44 -30.54 5.49
N PRO A 297 -8.60 -31.79 5.05
CA PRO A 297 -9.84 -32.22 4.39
C PRO A 297 -11.04 -31.99 5.30
N PRO A 298 -12.19 -31.53 4.76
CA PRO A 298 -13.40 -31.39 5.55
C PRO A 298 -13.90 -32.78 5.99
N HIS A 299 -14.29 -32.89 7.24
CA HIS A 299 -15.00 -34.07 7.77
C HIS A 299 -16.50 -33.87 7.61
N PHE A 300 -17.16 -34.89 7.07
CA PHE A 300 -18.62 -34.89 6.91
C PHE A 300 -19.22 -35.96 7.81
N GLY A 301 -20.40 -35.71 8.34
CA GLY A 301 -21.16 -36.64 9.17
C GLY A 301 -21.67 -36.01 10.46
N SER A 302 -22.60 -36.70 11.13
CA SER A 302 -23.27 -36.22 12.35
C SER A 302 -22.34 -36.04 13.57
N SER A 303 -21.19 -36.68 13.56
CA SER A 303 -20.17 -36.59 14.63
C SER A 303 -19.10 -35.53 14.38
N ALA A 304 -19.12 -34.87 13.19
CA ALA A 304 -18.15 -33.84 12.87
C ALA A 304 -18.49 -32.53 13.64
N PRO A 305 -17.49 -31.84 14.24
CA PRO A 305 -17.72 -30.55 14.84
C PRO A 305 -18.16 -29.54 13.78
N GLN A 306 -19.14 -28.72 14.08
CA GLN A 306 -19.68 -27.72 13.14
C GLN A 306 -18.67 -26.64 12.76
N CYS A 307 -17.69 -26.35 13.62
CA CYS A 307 -16.60 -25.42 13.35
C CYS A 307 -15.31 -25.94 13.99
N PRO A 308 -14.14 -25.46 13.56
CA PRO A 308 -12.86 -25.79 14.18
C PRO A 308 -12.89 -25.48 15.68
N THR A 309 -12.34 -26.38 16.47
CA THR A 309 -12.15 -26.19 17.92
C THR A 309 -11.10 -25.11 18.17
N SER A 310 -11.23 -24.40 19.30
CA SER A 310 -10.21 -23.48 19.74
C SER A 310 -8.88 -24.22 19.99
N ASP A 311 -7.79 -23.56 19.62
CA ASP A 311 -6.45 -24.09 19.81
C ASP A 311 -6.09 -24.15 21.31
N SER A 312 -5.81 -25.35 21.83
CA SER A 312 -5.44 -25.61 23.23
C SER A 312 -3.92 -25.75 23.41
N SER A 313 -3.11 -25.52 22.38
CA SER A 313 -1.66 -25.64 22.50
C SER A 313 -1.08 -24.53 23.41
N PRO A 314 0.12 -24.72 23.99
CA PRO A 314 0.71 -23.75 24.89
C PRO A 314 0.81 -22.34 24.27
N PRO A 315 0.63 -21.28 25.06
CA PRO A 315 0.71 -19.91 24.58
C PRO A 315 2.12 -19.56 24.11
N ALA A 316 2.21 -18.79 23.05
CA ALA A 316 3.47 -18.25 22.54
C ALA A 316 4.06 -17.22 23.53
N SER A 317 5.38 -17.19 23.65
CA SER A 317 6.11 -16.20 24.44
C SER A 317 5.94 -14.78 23.90
N LEU A 318 6.25 -13.76 24.70
CA LEU A 318 6.22 -12.35 24.27
C LEU A 318 7.17 -12.08 23.08
N ALA A 319 8.33 -12.73 23.03
CA ALA A 319 9.26 -12.61 21.92
C ALA A 319 8.67 -13.19 20.62
N GLN A 320 8.04 -14.37 20.69
CA GLN A 320 7.36 -15.01 19.57
C GLN A 320 6.15 -14.18 19.08
N LYS A 321 5.37 -13.59 19.99
CA LYS A 321 4.26 -12.68 19.61
C LYS A 321 4.76 -11.44 18.88
N LYS A 322 5.89 -10.87 19.30
CA LYS A 322 6.53 -9.74 18.63
C LYS A 322 7.02 -10.12 17.23
N GLU A 323 7.62 -11.29 17.10
CA GLU A 323 8.04 -11.84 15.81
C GLU A 323 6.85 -12.03 14.86
N LEU A 324 5.77 -12.63 15.36
CA LEU A 324 4.52 -12.81 14.62
C LEU A 324 3.96 -11.48 14.11
N GLN A 325 3.91 -10.44 14.97
CA GLN A 325 3.45 -9.10 14.60
C GLN A 325 4.30 -8.47 13.49
N VAL A 326 5.62 -8.61 13.57
CA VAL A 326 6.54 -8.14 12.51
C VAL A 326 6.25 -8.86 11.19
N ALA A 327 6.15 -10.20 11.22
CA ALA A 327 5.86 -10.99 10.03
C ALA A 327 4.52 -10.61 9.40
N ILE A 328 3.46 -10.48 10.21
CA ILE A 328 2.12 -10.07 9.77
C ILE A 328 2.19 -8.71 9.07
N GLY A 329 2.85 -7.70 9.66
CA GLY A 329 2.98 -6.38 9.06
C GLY A 329 3.65 -6.41 7.68
N TYR A 330 4.75 -7.14 7.54
CA TYR A 330 5.43 -7.33 6.26
C TYR A 330 4.56 -8.06 5.24
N LEU A 331 3.94 -9.18 5.62
CA LEU A 331 3.23 -10.07 4.70
C LEU A 331 1.85 -9.54 4.30
N LEU A 332 1.15 -8.78 5.16
CA LEU A 332 -0.07 -8.07 4.78
C LEU A 332 0.19 -7.02 3.70
N TYR A 333 1.26 -6.23 3.87
CA TYR A 333 1.65 -5.25 2.87
C TYR A 333 2.03 -5.93 1.55
N TYR A 334 2.95 -6.90 1.58
CA TYR A 334 3.40 -7.65 0.41
C TYR A 334 2.24 -8.34 -0.32
N GLY A 335 1.35 -8.99 0.44
CA GLY A 335 0.20 -9.70 -0.09
C GLY A 335 -0.80 -8.79 -0.82
N ARG A 336 -1.02 -7.59 -0.30
CA ARG A 336 -1.90 -6.61 -0.94
C ARG A 336 -1.26 -5.97 -2.16
N CYS A 337 0.03 -5.66 -2.08
CA CYS A 337 0.73 -4.94 -3.14
C CYS A 337 1.12 -5.84 -4.31
N VAL A 338 1.67 -7.03 -4.04
CA VAL A 338 2.37 -7.84 -5.04
C VAL A 338 1.81 -9.26 -5.13
N ASP A 339 1.90 -10.04 -4.04
CA ASP A 339 1.62 -11.47 -4.07
C ASP A 339 0.46 -11.86 -3.14
N GLY A 340 -0.75 -11.80 -3.67
CA GLY A 340 -1.97 -12.16 -2.94
C GLY A 340 -2.00 -13.61 -2.44
N ARG A 341 -1.11 -14.47 -2.89
CA ARG A 341 -1.05 -15.89 -2.46
C ARG A 341 -0.80 -16.05 -0.95
N VAL A 342 -0.16 -15.06 -0.33
CA VAL A 342 0.14 -15.08 1.12
C VAL A 342 -1.02 -14.58 1.99
N LEU A 343 -2.00 -13.86 1.42
CA LEU A 343 -3.02 -13.15 2.21
C LEU A 343 -3.87 -14.05 3.10
N PRO A 344 -4.44 -15.18 2.65
CA PRO A 344 -5.31 -16.00 3.49
C PRO A 344 -4.62 -16.47 4.77
N ALA A 345 -3.40 -17.00 4.63
CA ALA A 345 -2.60 -17.46 5.76
C ALA A 345 -2.20 -16.30 6.68
N THR A 346 -1.81 -15.15 6.10
CA THR A 346 -1.46 -13.96 6.87
C THR A 346 -2.67 -13.40 7.64
N CYS A 347 -3.85 -13.36 7.03
CA CYS A 347 -5.09 -12.92 7.69
C CYS A 347 -5.51 -13.87 8.82
N ALA A 348 -5.32 -15.17 8.64
CA ALA A 348 -5.56 -16.16 9.70
C ALA A 348 -4.63 -15.93 10.90
N LEU A 349 -3.31 -15.74 10.65
CA LEU A 349 -2.33 -15.41 11.68
C LEU A 349 -2.63 -14.07 12.37
N ALA A 350 -3.04 -13.06 11.62
CA ALA A 350 -3.43 -11.76 12.17
C ALA A 350 -4.62 -11.85 13.11
N SER A 351 -5.60 -12.72 12.81
CA SER A 351 -6.75 -12.98 13.68
C SER A 351 -6.37 -13.69 14.98
N ALA A 352 -5.31 -14.52 14.97
CA ALA A 352 -4.85 -15.28 16.12
C ALA A 352 -3.80 -14.55 16.97
N GLN A 353 -3.27 -13.40 16.55
CA GLN A 353 -2.07 -12.79 17.13
C GLN A 353 -2.16 -12.42 18.62
N THR A 354 -3.36 -12.07 19.11
CA THR A 354 -3.55 -11.70 20.53
C THR A 354 -3.44 -12.91 21.46
N GLN A 355 -3.94 -14.07 21.00
CA GLN A 355 -3.95 -15.35 21.71
C GLN A 355 -3.05 -16.37 21.01
N ALA A 356 -1.93 -15.90 20.43
CA ALA A 356 -1.03 -16.76 19.69
C ALA A 356 -0.46 -17.90 20.55
N THR A 357 -0.40 -19.09 19.97
CA THR A 357 0.02 -20.35 20.55
C THR A 357 1.22 -20.93 19.78
N LEU A 358 1.78 -22.05 20.22
CA LEU A 358 2.82 -22.76 19.49
C LEU A 358 2.33 -23.25 18.12
N THR A 359 1.07 -23.65 18.00
CA THR A 359 0.46 -24.00 16.70
C THR A 359 0.41 -22.77 15.77
N THR A 360 0.10 -21.58 16.29
CA THR A 360 0.18 -20.33 15.53
C THR A 360 1.60 -20.07 15.01
N MET A 361 2.62 -20.33 15.85
CA MET A 361 4.03 -20.17 15.44
C MET A 361 4.45 -21.20 14.39
N ALA A 362 3.97 -22.43 14.46
CA ALA A 362 4.21 -23.45 13.43
C ALA A 362 3.56 -23.05 12.08
N ALA A 363 2.37 -22.44 12.11
CA ALA A 363 1.72 -21.89 10.92
C ALA A 363 2.51 -20.71 10.33
N LEU A 364 3.08 -19.83 11.17
CA LEU A 364 4.00 -18.78 10.72
C LEU A 364 5.23 -19.36 10.03
N GLU A 365 5.86 -20.39 10.63
CA GLU A 365 7.06 -21.03 10.06
C GLU A 365 6.77 -21.59 8.66
N ARG A 366 5.61 -22.23 8.48
CA ARG A 366 5.18 -22.72 7.16
C ARG A 366 5.00 -21.59 6.15
N LEU A 367 4.37 -20.47 6.55
CA LEU A 367 4.18 -19.32 5.68
C LEU A 367 5.52 -18.69 5.30
N LEU A 368 6.47 -18.56 6.24
CA LEU A 368 7.83 -18.11 5.95
C LEU A 368 8.56 -19.08 4.99
N GLY A 369 8.33 -20.39 5.13
CA GLY A 369 8.82 -21.40 4.19
C GLY A 369 8.25 -21.23 2.78
N PHE A 370 6.95 -20.91 2.66
CA PHE A 370 6.33 -20.63 1.37
C PHE A 370 6.94 -19.39 0.70
N VAL A 371 7.01 -18.26 1.39
CA VAL A 371 7.61 -17.04 0.81
C VAL A 371 9.10 -17.17 0.55
N SER A 372 9.79 -18.06 1.26
CA SER A 372 11.20 -18.39 0.98
C SER A 372 11.36 -19.10 -0.37
N ALA A 373 10.40 -19.94 -0.77
CA ALA A 373 10.37 -20.59 -2.08
C ALA A 373 9.90 -19.67 -3.21
N HIS A 374 9.12 -18.62 -2.89
CA HIS A 374 8.46 -17.69 -3.84
C HIS A 374 8.84 -16.24 -3.59
N ARG A 375 10.16 -15.93 -3.47
CA ARG A 375 10.67 -14.59 -3.07
C ARG A 375 10.38 -13.49 -4.06
N ASP A 376 10.28 -13.83 -5.34
CA ASP A 376 10.23 -12.90 -6.47
C ASP A 376 8.87 -12.94 -7.17
N GLY A 377 7.81 -13.14 -6.37
CA GLY A 377 6.43 -13.06 -6.86
C GLY A 377 6.15 -11.72 -7.54
N ARG A 378 5.38 -11.75 -8.64
CA ARG A 378 5.02 -10.55 -9.40
C ARG A 378 3.58 -10.61 -9.91
N LYS A 379 2.95 -9.45 -10.00
CA LYS A 379 1.72 -9.24 -10.80
C LYS A 379 2.14 -8.91 -12.23
N VAL A 380 1.42 -9.43 -13.21
CA VAL A 380 1.64 -9.07 -14.62
C VAL A 380 0.32 -8.60 -15.21
N PHE A 381 0.21 -7.32 -15.50
CA PHE A 381 -0.94 -6.73 -16.17
C PHE A 381 -0.86 -6.94 -17.67
N LEU A 382 -2.00 -7.32 -18.27
CA LEU A 382 -2.21 -7.48 -19.70
C LEU A 382 -3.23 -6.45 -20.19
N PRO A 383 -3.26 -6.13 -21.50
CA PRO A 383 -4.29 -5.26 -22.06
C PRO A 383 -5.69 -5.78 -21.77
N SER A 384 -6.56 -4.87 -21.36
CA SER A 384 -7.96 -5.15 -21.06
C SER A 384 -8.87 -4.06 -21.67
N GLU A 385 -10.17 -4.24 -21.60
CA GLU A 385 -11.13 -3.18 -21.94
C GLU A 385 -11.44 -2.28 -20.72
N MET A 386 -10.63 -2.36 -19.68
CA MET A 386 -10.77 -1.59 -18.43
C MET A 386 -12.15 -1.73 -17.78
N GLN A 387 -12.84 -2.86 -18.02
CA GLN A 387 -14.11 -3.18 -17.38
C GLN A 387 -13.86 -4.06 -16.15
N LEU A 388 -14.47 -3.72 -15.04
CA LEU A 388 -14.31 -4.43 -13.78
C LEU A 388 -15.06 -5.78 -13.80
N GLY A 389 -14.35 -6.85 -13.46
CA GLY A 389 -14.89 -8.17 -13.17
C GLY A 389 -14.52 -8.60 -11.75
N VAL A 390 -15.42 -9.28 -11.06
CA VAL A 390 -15.26 -9.67 -9.66
C VAL A 390 -15.63 -11.15 -9.49
N LEU A 391 -14.78 -11.89 -8.78
CA LEU A 391 -15.11 -13.23 -8.28
C LEU A 391 -15.21 -13.16 -6.77
N SER A 392 -16.25 -13.76 -6.20
CA SER A 392 -16.50 -13.82 -4.76
C SER A 392 -16.69 -15.26 -4.29
N ASP A 393 -16.28 -15.53 -3.06
CA ASP A 393 -16.43 -16.81 -2.37
C ASP A 393 -16.59 -16.57 -0.86
N ALA A 394 -17.18 -17.52 -0.15
CA ALA A 394 -17.15 -17.54 1.30
C ALA A 394 -16.98 -18.95 1.86
N SER A 395 -16.21 -19.08 2.91
CA SER A 395 -16.13 -20.32 3.68
C SER A 395 -16.98 -20.22 4.95
N TYR A 396 -17.99 -21.07 5.03
CA TYR A 396 -18.92 -21.13 6.15
C TYR A 396 -18.29 -21.86 7.35
N LEU A 397 -18.38 -21.26 8.53
CA LEU A 397 -17.90 -21.82 9.82
C LEU A 397 -16.45 -22.36 9.77
N SER A 398 -15.59 -21.74 8.97
CA SER A 398 -14.21 -22.19 8.74
C SER A 398 -13.21 -21.74 9.81
N ARG A 399 -13.65 -20.95 10.78
CA ARG A 399 -12.85 -20.44 11.90
C ARG A 399 -13.44 -20.85 13.25
N PRO A 400 -12.63 -20.84 14.32
CA PRO A 400 -13.17 -20.98 15.69
C PRO A 400 -14.27 -19.95 15.98
N ASN A 401 -15.12 -20.26 16.97
CA ASN A 401 -16.25 -19.43 17.38
C ASN A 401 -17.28 -19.18 16.25
N ALA A 402 -17.52 -20.20 15.44
CA ALA A 402 -18.46 -20.16 14.31
C ALA A 402 -18.14 -19.04 13.30
N GLY A 403 -16.88 -18.64 13.18
CA GLY A 403 -16.45 -17.62 12.25
C GLY A 403 -16.43 -18.10 10.80
N SER A 404 -16.85 -17.23 9.88
CA SER A 404 -16.82 -17.43 8.43
C SER A 404 -15.84 -16.45 7.77
N VAL A 405 -15.32 -16.80 6.57
CA VAL A 405 -14.39 -15.95 5.83
C VAL A 405 -14.96 -15.61 4.47
N ALA A 406 -14.90 -14.33 4.11
CA ALA A 406 -15.17 -13.85 2.75
C ALA A 406 -13.88 -13.60 1.99
N GLY A 407 -13.87 -13.99 0.71
CA GLY A 407 -12.80 -13.76 -0.22
C GLY A 407 -13.31 -13.12 -1.51
N SER A 408 -12.49 -12.24 -2.11
CA SER A 408 -12.80 -11.72 -3.43
C SER A 408 -11.54 -11.42 -4.23
N PHE A 409 -11.69 -11.51 -5.55
CA PHE A 409 -10.67 -11.27 -6.55
C PHE A 409 -11.24 -10.31 -7.59
N HIS A 410 -10.63 -9.12 -7.71
CA HIS A 410 -11.08 -8.04 -8.59
C HIS A 410 -10.06 -7.82 -9.69
N HIS A 411 -10.48 -7.88 -10.94
CA HIS A 411 -9.60 -7.74 -12.10
C HIS A 411 -10.25 -6.94 -13.22
N LEU A 412 -9.45 -6.53 -14.22
CA LEU A 412 -9.95 -5.85 -15.40
C LEU A 412 -10.07 -6.83 -16.54
N CYS A 413 -11.26 -7.00 -17.08
CA CYS A 413 -11.62 -8.05 -18.02
C CYS A 413 -11.66 -7.57 -19.48
N ARG A 414 -11.81 -8.53 -20.39
CA ARG A 414 -12.16 -8.34 -21.80
C ARG A 414 -13.59 -8.83 -22.00
N LEU A 415 -14.49 -7.96 -22.46
CA LEU A 415 -15.91 -8.29 -22.59
C LEU A 415 -16.18 -9.41 -23.60
N ARG A 416 -15.35 -9.48 -24.66
CA ARG A 416 -15.47 -10.51 -25.70
C ARG A 416 -14.73 -11.80 -25.38
N ASP A 417 -14.07 -11.85 -24.22
CA ASP A 417 -13.27 -13.00 -23.78
C ASP A 417 -13.54 -13.28 -22.30
N PRO A 418 -14.67 -13.92 -21.96
CA PRO A 418 -15.06 -14.19 -20.58
C PRO A 418 -14.03 -15.02 -19.80
N GLY A 419 -13.28 -15.90 -20.47
CA GLY A 419 -12.24 -16.73 -19.86
C GLY A 419 -10.97 -15.97 -19.53
N PHE A 420 -10.83 -14.73 -19.98
CA PHE A 420 -9.66 -13.90 -19.69
C PHE A 420 -9.71 -13.36 -18.27
N VAL A 421 -8.70 -13.71 -17.48
CA VAL A 421 -8.49 -13.19 -16.12
C VAL A 421 -7.17 -12.45 -16.07
N ASN A 422 -7.21 -11.16 -15.80
CA ASN A 422 -6.02 -10.32 -15.64
C ASN A 422 -5.45 -10.45 -14.24
N ALA A 423 -4.23 -9.91 -14.00
CA ALA A 423 -3.75 -9.73 -12.65
C ALA A 423 -4.73 -8.92 -11.81
N PRO A 424 -4.87 -9.23 -10.52
CA PRO A 424 -5.84 -8.52 -9.70
C PRO A 424 -5.43 -7.05 -9.49
N ILE A 425 -6.39 -6.15 -9.60
CA ILE A 425 -6.25 -4.77 -9.13
C ILE A 425 -6.39 -4.71 -7.61
N SER A 426 -7.21 -5.60 -7.05
CA SER A 426 -7.32 -5.83 -5.60
C SER A 426 -7.72 -7.27 -5.29
N VAL A 427 -7.36 -7.74 -4.09
CA VAL A 427 -7.74 -9.04 -3.54
C VAL A 427 -8.06 -8.89 -2.06
N HIS A 428 -9.05 -9.62 -1.59
CA HIS A 428 -9.51 -9.53 -0.22
C HIS A 428 -9.67 -10.91 0.41
N SER A 429 -9.28 -11.01 1.68
CA SER A 429 -9.52 -12.15 2.54
C SER A 429 -9.80 -11.62 3.93
N ALA A 430 -11.01 -11.75 4.43
CA ALA A 430 -11.41 -11.20 5.71
C ALA A 430 -12.47 -12.05 6.40
N GLY A 431 -12.48 -12.05 7.75
CA GLY A 431 -13.57 -12.63 8.51
C GLY A 431 -14.88 -11.88 8.26
N ILE A 432 -15.98 -12.62 8.10
CA ILE A 432 -17.32 -12.06 8.09
C ILE A 432 -17.65 -11.63 9.54
N PRO A 433 -18.03 -10.36 9.78
CA PRO A 433 -18.16 -9.82 11.15
C PRO A 433 -19.40 -10.31 11.91
N ILE A 434 -20.17 -11.22 11.33
CA ILE A 434 -21.34 -11.87 11.97
C ILE A 434 -21.18 -13.39 11.93
N VAL A 435 -21.87 -14.08 12.82
CA VAL A 435 -22.06 -15.52 12.72
C VAL A 435 -23.16 -15.78 11.70
N CYS A 436 -22.80 -16.43 10.60
CA CYS A 436 -23.76 -16.80 9.56
C CYS A 436 -24.56 -18.03 9.99
N SER A 437 -25.86 -18.04 9.73
CA SER A 437 -26.76 -19.15 10.07
C SER A 437 -26.79 -20.25 9.02
N SER A 438 -26.23 -19.99 7.84
CA SER A 438 -26.20 -20.94 6.72
C SER A 438 -25.06 -20.64 5.74
N VAL A 439 -24.74 -21.63 4.90
CA VAL A 439 -23.78 -21.46 3.80
C VAL A 439 -24.22 -20.32 2.86
N GLN A 440 -25.52 -20.28 2.54
CA GLN A 440 -26.08 -19.24 1.65
C GLN A 440 -25.92 -17.83 2.22
N GLU A 441 -26.06 -17.67 3.55
CA GLU A 441 -25.85 -16.38 4.22
C GLU A 441 -24.38 -15.98 4.19
N ALA A 442 -23.45 -16.92 4.35
CA ALA A 442 -22.02 -16.66 4.23
C ALA A 442 -21.67 -16.20 2.82
N GLU A 443 -22.11 -16.95 1.80
CA GLU A 443 -21.87 -16.65 0.38
C GLU A 443 -22.48 -15.30 -0.02
N TYR A 444 -23.69 -15.05 0.41
CA TYR A 444 -24.35 -13.76 0.17
C TYR A 444 -23.59 -12.61 0.83
N SER A 445 -23.12 -12.81 2.05
CA SER A 445 -22.32 -11.82 2.78
C SER A 445 -20.97 -11.56 2.11
N GLY A 446 -20.35 -12.60 1.54
CA GLY A 446 -19.14 -12.49 0.73
C GLY A 446 -19.38 -11.65 -0.53
N THR A 447 -20.45 -11.98 -1.28
CA THR A 447 -20.85 -11.24 -2.50
C THR A 447 -21.19 -9.78 -2.20
N PHE A 448 -21.91 -9.50 -1.10
CA PHE A 448 -22.17 -8.13 -0.64
C PHE A 448 -20.87 -7.38 -0.31
N GLY A 449 -19.92 -8.02 0.41
CA GLY A 449 -18.63 -7.42 0.71
C GLY A 449 -17.84 -7.06 -0.54
N ALA A 450 -17.78 -7.98 -1.51
CA ALA A 450 -17.15 -7.77 -2.80
C ALA A 450 -17.80 -6.62 -3.59
N ALA A 451 -19.14 -6.54 -3.61
CA ALA A 451 -19.88 -5.45 -4.27
C ALA A 451 -19.59 -4.08 -3.64
N LYS A 452 -19.46 -4.00 -2.31
CA LYS A 452 -19.09 -2.73 -1.63
C LYS A 452 -17.71 -2.24 -2.07
N ILE A 453 -16.73 -3.13 -2.16
CA ILE A 453 -15.39 -2.81 -2.63
C ILE A 453 -15.44 -2.38 -4.09
N ALA A 454 -16.13 -3.15 -4.94
CA ALA A 454 -16.29 -2.87 -6.36
C ALA A 454 -16.94 -1.50 -6.64
N THR A 455 -17.79 -0.98 -5.76
CA THR A 455 -18.37 0.37 -5.90
C THR A 455 -17.26 1.44 -5.95
N GLY A 456 -16.29 1.38 -5.05
CA GLY A 456 -15.16 2.31 -5.05
C GLY A 456 -14.24 2.12 -6.27
N GLU A 457 -14.02 0.87 -6.68
CA GLU A 457 -13.20 0.55 -7.86
C GLU A 457 -13.81 1.03 -9.17
N ARG A 458 -15.13 0.92 -9.30
CA ARG A 458 -15.89 1.49 -10.42
C ARG A 458 -15.71 3.01 -10.50
N GLN A 459 -15.67 3.70 -9.35
CA GLN A 459 -15.39 5.14 -9.30
C GLN A 459 -13.99 5.45 -9.79
N VAL A 460 -12.96 4.72 -9.35
CA VAL A 460 -11.58 4.88 -9.83
C VAL A 460 -11.50 4.73 -11.36
N LEU A 461 -12.15 3.72 -11.91
CA LEU A 461 -12.15 3.46 -13.35
C LEU A 461 -12.90 4.56 -14.12
N HIS A 462 -14.03 5.02 -13.61
CA HIS A 462 -14.77 6.14 -14.18
C HIS A 462 -13.92 7.42 -14.18
N ASP A 463 -13.26 7.70 -13.07
CA ASP A 463 -12.38 8.86 -12.92
C ASP A 463 -11.17 8.80 -13.86
N LEU A 464 -10.67 7.61 -14.17
CA LEU A 464 -9.64 7.39 -15.19
C LEU A 464 -10.17 7.55 -16.64
N GLY A 465 -11.48 7.71 -16.83
CA GLY A 465 -12.12 7.90 -18.14
C GLY A 465 -12.64 6.61 -18.77
N TYR A 466 -12.82 5.54 -17.99
CA TYR A 466 -13.39 4.28 -18.44
C TYR A 466 -14.78 4.07 -17.86
N PRO A 467 -15.86 4.49 -18.54
CA PRO A 467 -17.23 4.25 -18.09
C PRO A 467 -17.49 2.76 -17.88
N GLN A 468 -18.10 2.41 -16.75
CA GLN A 468 -18.30 1.03 -16.36
C GLN A 468 -19.71 0.56 -16.74
N ARG A 469 -19.78 -0.50 -17.53
CA ARG A 469 -21.01 -1.30 -17.69
C ARG A 469 -21.39 -1.93 -16.35
N PRO A 470 -22.57 -2.57 -16.23
CA PRO A 470 -22.86 -3.37 -15.04
C PRO A 470 -21.74 -4.37 -14.76
N THR A 471 -21.07 -4.23 -13.62
CA THR A 471 -19.95 -5.11 -13.24
C THR A 471 -20.47 -6.50 -12.93
N VAL A 472 -19.91 -7.53 -13.56
CA VAL A 472 -20.27 -8.91 -13.26
C VAL A 472 -19.57 -9.35 -11.98
N ILE A 473 -20.35 -9.81 -11.00
CA ILE A 473 -19.87 -10.46 -9.79
C ILE A 473 -20.22 -11.94 -9.90
N TYR A 474 -19.22 -12.80 -9.95
CA TYR A 474 -19.37 -14.24 -9.98
C TYR A 474 -19.39 -14.81 -8.56
N CYS A 475 -20.34 -15.71 -8.29
CA CYS A 475 -20.48 -16.47 -7.06
C CYS A 475 -20.82 -17.90 -7.41
N ASP A 476 -20.31 -18.88 -6.68
CA ASP A 476 -20.55 -20.29 -6.96
C ASP A 476 -21.76 -20.89 -6.22
N ASN A 477 -22.51 -20.06 -5.51
CA ASN A 477 -23.75 -20.45 -4.86
C ASN A 477 -24.98 -19.93 -5.60
N GLU A 478 -25.69 -20.83 -6.29
CA GLU A 478 -26.89 -20.50 -7.11
C GLU A 478 -27.98 -19.81 -6.29
N VAL A 479 -28.15 -20.19 -5.01
CA VAL A 479 -29.17 -19.57 -4.15
C VAL A 479 -28.80 -18.13 -3.83
N ALA A 480 -27.52 -17.85 -3.54
CA ALA A 480 -27.04 -16.49 -3.30
C ALA A 480 -27.22 -15.63 -4.57
N VAL A 481 -26.91 -16.18 -5.74
CA VAL A 481 -27.14 -15.52 -7.04
C VAL A 481 -28.65 -15.25 -7.26
N GLY A 482 -29.49 -16.24 -7.02
CA GLY A 482 -30.96 -16.10 -7.15
C GLY A 482 -31.54 -15.08 -6.18
N LEU A 483 -31.03 -15.01 -4.96
CA LEU A 483 -31.41 -13.99 -3.97
C LEU A 483 -31.03 -12.58 -4.45
N ALA A 484 -29.84 -12.39 -4.98
CA ALA A 484 -29.39 -11.10 -5.50
C ALA A 484 -30.24 -10.62 -6.69
N ASN A 485 -30.54 -11.52 -7.63
CA ASN A 485 -31.30 -11.23 -8.86
C ASN A 485 -32.83 -11.28 -8.68
N ARG A 486 -33.35 -11.49 -7.46
CA ARG A 486 -34.79 -11.62 -7.14
C ARG A 486 -35.49 -12.82 -7.77
N SER A 487 -34.76 -13.80 -8.28
CA SER A 487 -35.34 -15.06 -8.82
C SER A 487 -35.71 -16.06 -7.70
N VAL A 488 -35.13 -15.89 -6.50
CA VAL A 488 -35.44 -16.67 -5.31
C VAL A 488 -36.05 -15.76 -4.22
N LYS A 489 -37.15 -16.22 -3.61
CA LYS A 489 -37.75 -15.50 -2.46
C LYS A 489 -36.93 -15.79 -1.20
N PRO A 490 -36.55 -14.76 -0.41
CA PRO A 490 -35.86 -14.99 0.85
C PRO A 490 -36.82 -15.69 1.84
N LYS A 491 -36.36 -16.76 2.48
CA LYS A 491 -36.98 -17.23 3.71
C LYS A 491 -36.64 -16.20 4.79
N LEU A 492 -37.64 -15.73 5.53
CA LEU A 492 -37.55 -14.65 6.52
C LEU A 492 -36.38 -14.83 7.50
N SER A 493 -35.31 -14.09 7.25
CA SER A 493 -34.14 -13.95 8.12
C SER A 493 -33.86 -12.47 8.30
N LYS A 494 -34.24 -11.90 9.45
CA LYS A 494 -34.03 -10.46 9.73
C LYS A 494 -32.57 -10.04 9.71
N SER A 495 -31.61 -10.95 9.95
CA SER A 495 -30.19 -10.65 9.97
C SER A 495 -29.58 -10.38 8.58
N CYS A 496 -30.26 -10.87 7.53
CA CYS A 496 -29.79 -10.74 6.15
C CYS A 496 -30.39 -9.54 5.40
N ASP A 497 -31.44 -8.93 5.92
CA ASP A 497 -32.31 -8.00 5.19
C ASP A 497 -31.59 -6.78 4.61
N MET A 498 -30.78 -6.08 5.41
CA MET A 498 -30.13 -4.84 4.95
C MET A 498 -29.09 -5.10 3.83
N ARG A 499 -28.31 -6.18 3.94
CA ARG A 499 -27.33 -6.57 2.91
C ARG A 499 -28.03 -7.01 1.63
N LEU A 500 -29.12 -7.77 1.80
CA LEU A 500 -29.96 -8.25 0.71
C LEU A 500 -30.57 -7.08 -0.05
N HIS A 501 -31.18 -6.13 0.63
CA HIS A 501 -31.81 -4.97 0.01
C HIS A 501 -30.79 -4.08 -0.67
N TRP A 502 -29.62 -3.83 -0.06
CA TRP A 502 -28.57 -3.03 -0.65
C TRP A 502 -28.06 -3.62 -1.98
N LEU A 503 -27.72 -4.92 -1.99
CA LEU A 503 -27.22 -5.55 -3.22
C LEU A 503 -28.28 -5.60 -4.31
N ARG A 504 -29.52 -5.93 -3.97
CA ARG A 504 -30.68 -5.91 -4.89
C ARG A 504 -30.95 -4.54 -5.49
N ASP A 505 -30.79 -3.50 -4.70
CA ASP A 505 -30.91 -2.11 -5.16
C ASP A 505 -29.84 -1.80 -6.21
N ARG A 506 -28.58 -2.15 -5.96
CA ARG A 506 -27.47 -1.95 -6.92
C ARG A 506 -27.62 -2.78 -8.19
N VAL A 507 -28.16 -3.99 -8.10
CA VAL A 507 -28.51 -4.81 -9.27
C VAL A 507 -29.65 -4.16 -10.06
N ALA A 508 -30.68 -3.65 -9.39
CA ALA A 508 -31.80 -2.95 -10.05
C ALA A 508 -31.33 -1.64 -10.75
N GLN A 509 -30.35 -0.94 -10.17
CA GLN A 509 -29.72 0.24 -10.77
C GLN A 509 -28.70 -0.10 -11.89
N LEU A 510 -28.55 -1.37 -12.27
CA LEU A 510 -27.59 -1.84 -13.27
C LEU A 510 -26.13 -1.48 -12.94
N GLN A 511 -25.80 -1.36 -11.66
CA GLN A 511 -24.41 -1.24 -11.25
C GLN A 511 -23.70 -2.59 -11.25
N PHE A 512 -24.41 -3.66 -10.89
CA PHE A 512 -23.91 -5.03 -10.82
C PHE A 512 -24.84 -6.02 -11.54
N LEU A 513 -24.21 -7.12 -12.01
CA LEU A 513 -24.87 -8.35 -12.44
C LEU A 513 -24.28 -9.48 -11.62
N VAL A 514 -25.07 -10.21 -10.85
CA VAL A 514 -24.60 -11.37 -10.11
C VAL A 514 -24.84 -12.62 -10.95
N ARG A 515 -23.77 -13.39 -11.21
CA ARG A 515 -23.83 -14.60 -12.06
C ARG A 515 -23.24 -15.79 -11.34
N HIS A 516 -23.78 -16.96 -11.62
CA HIS A 516 -23.20 -18.21 -11.13
C HIS A 516 -21.91 -18.55 -11.88
N ILE A 517 -20.96 -19.14 -11.17
CA ILE A 517 -19.73 -19.74 -11.71
C ILE A 517 -19.50 -21.08 -11.01
N PRO A 518 -19.09 -22.14 -11.74
CA PRO A 518 -18.72 -23.39 -11.08
C PRO A 518 -17.59 -23.20 -10.06
N GLY A 519 -17.74 -23.75 -8.86
CA GLY A 519 -16.72 -23.65 -7.82
C GLY A 519 -15.34 -24.17 -8.25
N SER A 520 -15.32 -25.14 -9.19
CA SER A 520 -14.07 -25.67 -9.77
C SER A 520 -13.20 -24.63 -10.46
N ILE A 521 -13.75 -23.52 -10.93
CA ILE A 521 -13.03 -22.43 -11.61
C ILE A 521 -13.08 -21.11 -10.85
N ASN A 522 -13.71 -21.05 -9.67
CA ASN A 522 -13.77 -19.85 -8.84
C ASN A 522 -12.38 -19.54 -8.23
N VAL A 523 -11.71 -18.50 -8.72
CA VAL A 523 -10.40 -18.06 -8.18
C VAL A 523 -10.53 -17.49 -6.77
N ALA A 524 -11.71 -16.98 -6.37
CA ALA A 524 -11.93 -16.43 -5.05
C ALA A 524 -11.85 -17.49 -3.92
N ASP A 525 -12.06 -18.78 -4.24
CA ASP A 525 -11.78 -19.92 -3.34
C ASP A 525 -10.40 -19.82 -2.65
N PHE A 526 -9.42 -19.30 -3.38
CA PHE A 526 -8.06 -19.13 -2.87
C PHE A 526 -8.00 -18.24 -1.63
N PHE A 527 -8.95 -17.31 -1.47
CA PHE A 527 -8.91 -16.29 -0.43
C PHE A 527 -9.75 -16.64 0.81
N THR A 528 -10.46 -17.76 0.80
CA THR A 528 -11.39 -18.15 1.88
C THR A 528 -10.93 -19.33 2.70
N LYS A 529 -10.12 -20.23 2.13
CA LYS A 529 -9.71 -21.48 2.78
C LYS A 529 -8.33 -21.94 2.31
N ALA A 530 -7.66 -22.79 3.11
CA ALA A 530 -6.48 -23.50 2.66
C ALA A 530 -6.89 -24.52 1.57
N LEU A 531 -6.11 -24.60 0.50
CA LEU A 531 -6.39 -25.47 -0.64
C LEU A 531 -5.46 -26.68 -0.70
N PRO A 532 -5.93 -27.84 -1.18
CA PRO A 532 -5.04 -28.96 -1.50
C PRO A 532 -4.04 -28.54 -2.59
N LEU A 533 -2.83 -29.09 -2.57
CA LEU A 533 -1.73 -28.68 -3.43
C LEU A 533 -2.08 -28.64 -4.92
N PRO A 534 -2.82 -29.60 -5.52
CA PRO A 534 -3.20 -29.53 -6.93
C PRO A 534 -4.07 -28.29 -7.23
N ARG A 535 -5.04 -27.99 -6.36
CA ARG A 535 -5.92 -26.85 -6.50
C ARG A 535 -5.17 -25.54 -6.30
N HIS A 536 -4.30 -25.48 -5.30
CA HIS A 536 -3.41 -24.33 -5.06
C HIS A 536 -2.57 -24.03 -6.31
N LYS A 537 -1.92 -25.04 -6.89
CA LYS A 537 -1.11 -24.88 -8.12
C LYS A 537 -1.95 -24.41 -9.32
N ALA A 538 -3.20 -24.84 -9.45
CA ALA A 538 -4.08 -24.43 -10.53
C ALA A 538 -4.52 -22.96 -10.42
N LEU A 539 -4.77 -22.45 -9.22
CA LEU A 539 -5.28 -21.09 -9.01
C LEU A 539 -4.18 -20.03 -8.76
N ALA A 540 -3.03 -20.41 -8.19
CA ALA A 540 -1.95 -19.49 -7.86
C ALA A 540 -1.49 -18.61 -9.05
N PRO A 541 -1.39 -19.11 -10.30
CA PRO A 541 -0.96 -18.30 -11.44
C PRO A 541 -1.89 -17.15 -11.83
N PHE A 542 -3.18 -17.20 -11.44
CA PHE A 542 -4.09 -16.06 -11.62
C PHE A 542 -3.76 -14.90 -10.68
N ILE A 543 -3.18 -15.19 -9.52
CA ILE A 543 -2.95 -14.24 -8.43
C ILE A 543 -1.59 -13.57 -8.57
N ALA A 544 -0.53 -14.37 -8.69
CA ALA A 544 0.84 -13.93 -8.90
C ALA A 544 1.63 -14.98 -9.67
N SER A 545 2.62 -14.52 -10.42
CA SER A 545 3.54 -15.36 -11.20
C SER A 545 4.93 -15.33 -10.58
N ASP A 546 5.65 -16.44 -10.68
CA ASP A 546 7.09 -16.47 -10.41
C ASP A 546 7.86 -16.22 -11.73
N PRO A 547 9.11 -15.73 -11.70
CA PRO A 547 9.86 -15.36 -12.91
C PRO A 547 9.94 -16.44 -13.99
N SER A 548 9.94 -17.71 -13.57
CA SER A 548 10.02 -18.87 -14.47
C SER A 548 8.68 -19.27 -15.15
N THR A 549 7.54 -18.66 -14.75
CA THR A 549 6.19 -19.13 -15.17
C THR A 549 5.45 -18.17 -16.09
N VAL A 550 6.09 -17.12 -16.60
CA VAL A 550 5.42 -16.01 -17.33
C VAL A 550 4.88 -16.38 -18.71
N SER A 551 5.21 -17.54 -19.27
CA SER A 551 4.91 -17.85 -20.67
C SER A 551 3.46 -18.19 -21.01
N CYS A 552 2.62 -18.61 -20.05
CA CYS A 552 1.21 -18.94 -20.31
C CYS A 552 0.33 -18.54 -19.12
N ARG A 553 -0.49 -17.48 -19.27
CA ARG A 553 -1.55 -17.23 -18.29
C ARG A 553 -2.66 -18.24 -18.45
N PRO A 554 -3.11 -18.86 -17.33
CA PRO A 554 -4.25 -19.75 -17.36
C PRO A 554 -5.52 -18.96 -17.74
N ARG A 555 -6.45 -19.63 -18.40
CA ARG A 555 -7.78 -19.10 -18.74
C ARG A 555 -8.82 -19.88 -17.96
N LEU A 556 -9.89 -19.20 -17.54
CA LEU A 556 -11.05 -19.89 -17.01
C LEU A 556 -11.85 -20.47 -18.16
N ASN A 557 -12.23 -21.75 -18.02
CA ASN A 557 -13.05 -22.40 -19.01
C ASN A 557 -14.52 -22.28 -18.63
N PHE A 558 -15.21 -21.28 -19.18
CA PHE A 558 -16.66 -21.06 -18.96
C PHE A 558 -17.55 -21.98 -19.83
N SER A 559 -16.99 -22.83 -20.72
CA SER A 559 -17.78 -23.75 -21.55
C SER A 559 -18.35 -24.95 -20.79
N LEU A 560 -18.09 -25.03 -19.47
CA LEU A 560 -18.63 -26.07 -18.58
C LEU A 560 -19.75 -25.54 -17.66
N ALA A 561 -20.32 -24.36 -17.93
CA ALA A 561 -21.41 -23.76 -17.18
C ALA A 561 -22.73 -23.83 -17.96
#